data_23d28a04223fc7b6b52431dd66c65211
#
_entry.id   23d28a04223fc7b6b52431dd66c65211
#
_cell.length_a   1.000
_cell.length_b   1.000
_cell.length_c   1.000
_cell.angle_alpha   90.00
_cell.angle_beta   90.00
_cell.angle_gamma   90.00
#
_symmetry.space_group_name_H-M   'P 1'
#
loop_
_entity.id
_entity.type
_entity.pdbx_description
1 polymer ?
#
loop_
_entity_poly.entity_id
_entity_poly.type
_entity_poly.pdbx_seq_one_letter_code
_entity_poly.pdbx_strand_id
1 'polypeptide(L)'
;MIDAVPPVAPPDAETIVRWMAANNPVFALLKCEIRHASSGRTCLAMPITPELANTFGAMHGGMIFAFADLCFGFTANAAQNVKGVSSSAEIHWLAPGKVGTTLIGDAKETWREGRNGLYDVYLADEESGEMIAIVHGRMRFIGGDVIPAQSD
;
A
#
# COMPACT_ATOMS: atom_id res chain seq x y z
N MET A 1 -42.76 17.90 1.21
CA MET A 1 -41.35 18.01 0.80
C MET A 1 -40.61 16.85 1.45
N ILE A 2 -40.04 15.99 0.68
CA ILE A 2 -39.17 14.92 1.19
C ILE A 2 -37.85 15.63 1.41
N ASP A 3 -37.42 15.81 2.66
CA ASP A 3 -36.10 16.33 2.96
C ASP A 3 -35.07 15.42 2.29
N ALA A 4 -34.28 15.97 1.37
CA ALA A 4 -33.21 15.25 0.72
C ALA A 4 -32.24 14.80 1.81
N VAL A 5 -32.07 13.49 1.98
CA VAL A 5 -31.04 12.93 2.84
C VAL A 5 -29.71 13.53 2.40
N PRO A 6 -28.97 14.22 3.29
CA PRO A 6 -27.70 14.79 2.89
C PRO A 6 -26.77 13.70 2.37
N PRO A 7 -25.97 13.97 1.32
CA PRO A 7 -25.04 12.99 0.79
C PRO A 7 -24.10 12.52 1.91
N VAL A 8 -24.00 11.21 2.07
CA VAL A 8 -23.07 10.60 3.04
C VAL A 8 -21.65 11.03 2.63
N ALA A 9 -20.92 11.62 3.57
CA ALA A 9 -19.52 11.98 3.32
C ALA A 9 -18.71 10.73 2.91
N PRO A 10 -17.78 10.84 1.95
CA PRO A 10 -16.92 9.72 1.61
C PRO A 10 -16.12 9.25 2.83
N PRO A 11 -15.83 7.95 2.94
CA PRO A 11 -15.03 7.42 4.05
C PRO A 11 -13.65 8.07 4.05
N ASP A 12 -13.07 8.26 5.26
CA ASP A 12 -11.71 8.76 5.39
C ASP A 12 -10.67 7.71 4.97
N ALA A 13 -9.42 8.15 4.79
CA ALA A 13 -8.34 7.30 4.30
C ALA A 13 -8.05 6.13 5.25
N GLU A 14 -8.14 6.32 6.56
CA GLU A 14 -7.91 5.26 7.54
C GLU A 14 -8.98 4.16 7.42
N THR A 15 -10.24 4.54 7.29
CA THR A 15 -11.36 3.62 7.08
C THR A 15 -11.16 2.82 5.79
N ILE A 16 -10.74 3.47 4.69
CA ILE A 16 -10.51 2.80 3.41
C ILE A 16 -9.34 1.81 3.52
N VAL A 17 -8.22 2.20 4.12
CA VAL A 17 -7.04 1.33 4.29
C VAL A 17 -7.39 0.11 5.15
N ARG A 18 -8.13 0.28 6.24
CA ARG A 18 -8.60 -0.83 7.08
C ARG A 18 -9.52 -1.79 6.32
N TRP A 19 -10.43 -1.26 5.52
CA TRP A 19 -11.30 -2.08 4.68
C TRP A 19 -10.49 -2.85 3.64
N MET A 20 -9.53 -2.20 2.97
CA MET A 20 -8.64 -2.85 2.01
C MET A 20 -7.82 -3.97 2.67
N ALA A 21 -7.26 -3.72 3.84
CA ALA A 21 -6.49 -4.72 4.58
C ALA A 21 -7.34 -5.95 4.93
N ALA A 22 -8.57 -5.74 5.38
CA ALA A 22 -9.51 -6.81 5.73
C ALA A 22 -9.99 -7.62 4.51
N ASN A 23 -9.93 -7.06 3.30
CA ASN A 23 -10.42 -7.66 2.06
C ASN A 23 -9.30 -7.99 1.05
N ASN A 24 -8.03 -7.93 1.45
CA ASN A 24 -6.88 -8.21 0.59
C ASN A 24 -6.20 -9.51 1.01
N PRO A 25 -6.35 -10.61 0.24
CA PRO A 25 -5.74 -11.89 0.58
C PRO A 25 -4.21 -11.85 0.67
N VAL A 26 -3.54 -11.05 -0.16
CA VAL A 26 -2.08 -10.91 -0.14
C VAL A 26 -1.61 -10.18 1.11
N PHE A 27 -2.34 -9.15 1.55
CA PHE A 27 -2.07 -8.46 2.81
C PHE A 27 -2.09 -9.44 3.99
N ALA A 28 -3.09 -10.31 4.04
CA ALA A 28 -3.20 -11.35 5.06
C ALA A 28 -2.11 -12.43 4.94
N LEU A 29 -1.83 -12.89 3.70
CA LEU A 29 -0.80 -13.89 3.41
C LEU A 29 0.58 -13.43 3.88
N LEU A 30 0.92 -12.17 3.63
CA LEU A 30 2.20 -11.57 4.02
C LEU A 30 2.20 -11.10 5.49
N LYS A 31 1.12 -11.32 6.23
CA LYS A 31 0.96 -10.89 7.64
C LYS A 31 1.26 -9.41 7.85
N CYS A 32 0.82 -8.60 6.89
CA CYS A 32 1.03 -7.16 6.94
C CYS A 32 0.22 -6.50 8.06
N GLU A 33 0.70 -5.37 8.52
CA GLU A 33 0.06 -4.52 9.53
C GLU A 33 0.04 -3.07 9.06
N ILE A 34 -0.96 -2.31 9.52
CA ILE A 34 -1.06 -0.87 9.26
C ILE A 34 -0.35 -0.14 10.40
N ARG A 35 0.65 0.68 10.08
CA ARG A 35 1.32 1.57 11.03
C ARG A 35 0.75 3.00 10.97
N HIS A 36 0.40 3.46 9.77
CA HIS A 36 -0.19 4.78 9.55
C HIS A 36 -1.03 4.79 8.29
N ALA A 37 -2.13 5.55 8.31
CA ALA A 37 -2.96 5.80 7.12
C ALA A 37 -3.52 7.22 7.17
N SER A 38 -3.25 7.97 6.11
CA SER A 38 -3.82 9.29 5.85
C SER A 38 -3.96 9.49 4.34
N SER A 39 -4.69 10.52 3.93
CA SER A 39 -4.79 10.85 2.50
C SER A 39 -3.42 11.14 1.91
N GLY A 40 -3.03 10.39 0.88
CA GLY A 40 -1.76 10.54 0.19
C GLY A 40 -0.54 9.96 0.91
N ARG A 41 -0.72 9.29 2.06
CA ARG A 41 0.38 8.58 2.75
C ARG A 41 -0.12 7.38 3.54
N THR A 42 0.54 6.24 3.34
CA THR A 42 0.38 5.07 4.21
C THR A 42 1.73 4.53 4.64
N CYS A 43 1.77 3.94 5.83
CA CYS A 43 2.90 3.16 6.30
C CYS A 43 2.40 1.78 6.70
N LEU A 44 2.94 0.76 6.05
CA LEU A 44 2.65 -0.64 6.31
C LEU A 44 3.90 -1.33 6.88
N ALA A 45 3.69 -2.42 7.60
CA ALA A 45 4.74 -3.27 8.10
C ALA A 45 4.52 -4.72 7.65
N MET A 46 5.59 -5.46 7.42
CA MET A 46 5.55 -6.86 7.06
C MET A 46 6.70 -7.62 7.73
N PRO A 47 6.42 -8.71 8.47
CA PRO A 47 7.48 -9.55 9.02
C PRO A 47 8.22 -10.29 7.89
N ILE A 48 9.54 -10.30 7.95
CA ILE A 48 10.37 -11.08 7.01
C ILE A 48 10.54 -12.48 7.58
N THR A 49 9.76 -13.42 7.05
CA THR A 49 9.75 -14.83 7.52
C THR A 49 10.63 -15.70 6.63
N PRO A 50 11.06 -16.90 7.11
CA PRO A 50 11.87 -17.82 6.31
C PRO A 50 11.24 -18.23 5.00
N GLU A 51 9.90 -18.29 4.91
CA GLU A 51 9.16 -18.67 3.70
C GLU A 51 9.30 -17.62 2.58
N LEU A 52 9.68 -16.40 2.93
CA LEU A 52 9.88 -15.30 1.96
C LEU A 52 11.35 -15.19 1.52
N ALA A 53 12.23 -16.08 1.99
CA ALA A 53 13.65 -16.02 1.70
C ALA A 53 13.97 -16.52 0.28
N ASN A 54 15.03 -15.94 -0.30
CA ASN A 54 15.67 -16.43 -1.51
C ASN A 54 16.69 -17.53 -1.21
N THR A 55 17.37 -18.02 -2.25
CA THR A 55 18.43 -19.05 -2.14
C THR A 55 19.58 -18.67 -1.21
N PHE A 56 19.80 -17.38 -0.99
CA PHE A 56 20.91 -16.85 -0.18
C PHE A 56 20.50 -16.51 1.26
N GLY A 57 19.26 -16.83 1.65
CA GLY A 57 18.76 -16.63 3.01
C GLY A 57 18.29 -15.20 3.34
N ALA A 58 18.24 -14.31 2.37
CA ALA A 58 17.64 -12.99 2.50
C ALA A 58 16.23 -12.98 1.90
N MET A 59 15.42 -11.98 2.24
CA MET A 59 14.09 -11.81 1.64
C MET A 59 14.18 -11.76 0.12
N HIS A 60 13.33 -12.54 -0.57
CA HIS A 60 13.28 -12.56 -2.02
C HIS A 60 12.89 -11.19 -2.58
N GLY A 61 13.64 -10.70 -3.58
CA GLY A 61 13.40 -9.37 -4.18
C GLY A 61 11.99 -9.19 -4.74
N GLY A 62 11.40 -10.24 -5.31
CA GLY A 62 10.02 -10.24 -5.77
C GLY A 62 9.00 -10.05 -4.63
N MET A 63 9.30 -10.56 -3.44
CA MET A 63 8.44 -10.37 -2.26
C MET A 63 8.56 -8.95 -1.68
N ILE A 64 9.75 -8.36 -1.73
CA ILE A 64 9.96 -6.93 -1.41
C ILE A 64 9.11 -6.09 -2.36
N PHE A 65 9.11 -6.41 -3.65
CA PHE A 65 8.33 -5.69 -4.64
C PHE A 65 6.81 -5.87 -4.44
N ALA A 66 6.34 -7.08 -4.13
CA ALA A 66 4.93 -7.34 -3.82
C ALA A 66 4.45 -6.50 -2.62
N PHE A 67 5.28 -6.38 -1.60
CA PHE A 67 4.97 -5.52 -0.44
C PHE A 67 4.96 -4.03 -0.82
N ALA A 68 5.90 -3.57 -1.64
CA ALA A 68 5.90 -2.20 -2.15
C ALA A 68 4.64 -1.87 -2.96
N ASP A 69 4.18 -2.80 -3.81
CA ASP A 69 2.94 -2.66 -4.58
C ASP A 69 1.71 -2.51 -3.67
N LEU A 70 1.63 -3.29 -2.58
CA LEU A 70 0.61 -3.08 -1.55
C LEU A 70 0.69 -1.66 -0.95
N CYS A 71 1.88 -1.17 -0.62
CA CYS A 71 2.07 0.13 0.01
C CYS A 71 1.54 1.27 -0.86
N PHE A 72 2.00 1.38 -2.11
CA PHE A 72 1.53 2.49 -2.95
C PHE A 72 0.11 2.27 -3.49
N GLY A 73 -0.32 1.03 -3.68
CA GLY A 73 -1.70 0.70 -4.03
C GLY A 73 -2.68 1.14 -2.94
N PHE A 74 -2.39 0.88 -1.68
CA PHE A 74 -3.21 1.33 -0.55
C PHE A 74 -3.23 2.85 -0.45
N THR A 75 -2.08 3.50 -0.58
CA THR A 75 -1.97 4.97 -0.58
C THR A 75 -2.84 5.61 -1.66
N ALA A 76 -2.75 5.10 -2.87
CA ALA A 76 -3.48 5.63 -4.02
C ALA A 76 -4.99 5.48 -3.87
N ASN A 77 -5.45 4.28 -3.52
CA ASN A 77 -6.88 3.97 -3.42
C ASN A 77 -7.54 4.67 -2.22
N ALA A 78 -6.81 4.87 -1.14
CA ALA A 78 -7.33 5.49 0.07
C ALA A 78 -7.57 7.00 -0.06
N ALA A 79 -6.84 7.67 -0.93
CA ALA A 79 -6.87 9.14 -1.00
C ALA A 79 -8.27 9.72 -1.34
N GLN A 80 -9.05 9.02 -2.17
CA GLN A 80 -10.36 9.51 -2.64
C GLN A 80 -11.41 8.41 -2.76
N ASN A 81 -11.21 7.24 -2.14
CA ASN A 81 -12.09 6.08 -2.30
C ASN A 81 -12.34 5.69 -3.76
N VAL A 82 -11.34 5.83 -4.64
CA VAL A 82 -11.45 5.53 -6.07
C VAL A 82 -10.53 4.38 -6.42
N LYS A 83 -11.06 3.36 -7.09
CA LYS A 83 -10.28 2.21 -7.55
C LYS A 83 -9.21 2.62 -8.55
N GLY A 84 -7.98 2.24 -8.22
CA GLY A 84 -6.83 2.34 -9.09
C GLY A 84 -6.06 1.04 -9.12
N VAL A 85 -5.33 0.83 -10.21
CA VAL A 85 -4.46 -0.34 -10.42
C VAL A 85 -3.05 0.14 -10.75
N SER A 86 -2.05 -0.63 -10.34
CA SER A 86 -0.66 -0.36 -10.68
C SER A 86 -0.46 -0.51 -12.19
N SER A 87 0.13 0.49 -12.82
CA SER A 87 0.35 0.51 -14.28
C SER A 87 1.82 0.39 -14.66
N SER A 88 2.73 0.83 -13.80
CA SER A 88 4.16 0.62 -13.92
C SER A 88 4.83 0.85 -12.57
N ALA A 89 6.02 0.28 -12.39
CA ALA A 89 6.86 0.56 -11.24
C ALA A 89 8.32 0.29 -11.57
N GLU A 90 9.20 1.02 -10.90
CA GLU A 90 10.64 0.81 -10.90
C GLU A 90 11.08 0.58 -9.46
N ILE A 91 11.92 -0.44 -9.25
CA ILE A 91 12.45 -0.77 -7.94
C ILE A 91 13.97 -0.79 -7.96
N HIS A 92 14.56 -0.23 -6.90
CA HIS A 92 15.99 -0.30 -6.61
C HIS A 92 16.19 -1.05 -5.29
N TRP A 93 16.78 -2.25 -5.34
CA TRP A 93 17.17 -3.02 -4.16
C TRP A 93 18.54 -2.53 -3.69
N LEU A 94 18.63 -2.05 -2.46
CA LEU A 94 19.82 -1.39 -1.90
C LEU A 94 20.54 -2.25 -0.86
N ALA A 95 19.78 -3.06 -0.13
CA ALA A 95 20.30 -3.96 0.90
C ALA A 95 19.42 -5.20 1.05
N PRO A 96 19.96 -6.32 1.57
CA PRO A 96 19.16 -7.53 1.81
C PRO A 96 18.20 -7.33 2.97
N GLY A 97 16.94 -7.76 2.80
CA GLY A 97 15.99 -7.88 3.90
C GLY A 97 16.34 -9.11 4.77
N LYS A 98 16.56 -8.91 6.06
CA LYS A 98 16.98 -9.97 6.99
C LYS A 98 15.78 -10.75 7.50
N VAL A 99 15.82 -12.08 7.40
CA VAL A 99 14.82 -12.95 8.03
C VAL A 99 14.82 -12.75 9.54
N GLY A 100 13.63 -12.62 10.11
CA GLY A 100 13.45 -12.37 11.55
C GLY A 100 13.30 -10.89 11.91
N THR A 101 13.41 -9.96 10.94
CA THR A 101 13.14 -8.53 11.13
C THR A 101 11.79 -8.14 10.52
N THR A 102 11.42 -6.87 10.65
CA THR A 102 10.20 -6.31 10.06
C THR A 102 10.56 -5.27 9.01
N LEU A 103 9.99 -5.40 7.82
CA LEU A 103 10.09 -4.42 6.75
C LEU A 103 8.98 -3.37 6.90
N ILE A 104 9.36 -2.11 6.93
CA ILE A 104 8.44 -0.96 6.89
C ILE A 104 8.42 -0.40 5.48
N GLY A 105 7.22 -0.13 4.97
CA GLY A 105 7.00 0.56 3.71
C GLY A 105 6.25 1.87 3.93
N ASP A 106 6.93 2.99 3.76
CA ASP A 106 6.34 4.34 3.83
C ASP A 106 6.09 4.83 2.40
N ALA A 107 4.83 4.86 2.00
CA ALA A 107 4.39 5.25 0.67
C ALA A 107 3.74 6.62 0.68
N LYS A 108 4.11 7.47 -0.28
CA LYS A 108 3.61 8.83 -0.44
C LYS A 108 3.19 9.11 -1.88
N GLU A 109 2.06 9.80 -2.03
CA GLU A 109 1.68 10.40 -3.30
C GLU A 109 2.60 11.59 -3.59
N THR A 110 3.26 11.58 -4.75
CA THR A 110 4.16 12.66 -5.19
C THR A 110 3.51 13.55 -6.24
N TRP A 111 2.56 12.98 -6.98
CA TRP A 111 1.82 13.71 -8.02
C TRP A 111 0.53 12.97 -8.36
N ARG A 112 -0.54 13.73 -8.66
CA ARG A 112 -1.79 13.19 -9.16
C ARG A 112 -2.46 14.17 -10.11
N GLU A 113 -2.89 13.68 -11.27
CA GLU A 113 -3.68 14.43 -12.22
C GLU A 113 -4.58 13.50 -13.03
N GLY A 114 -5.87 13.83 -13.10
CA GLY A 114 -6.86 13.02 -13.82
C GLY A 114 -6.87 11.58 -13.34
N ARG A 115 -6.61 10.65 -14.25
CA ARG A 115 -6.59 9.21 -13.96
C ARG A 115 -5.20 8.64 -13.63
N ASN A 116 -4.23 9.47 -13.37
CA ASN A 116 -2.85 9.03 -13.11
C ASN A 116 -2.35 9.56 -11.78
N GLY A 117 -1.53 8.78 -11.11
CA GLY A 117 -0.82 9.18 -9.90
C GLY A 117 0.58 8.57 -9.85
N LEU A 118 1.51 9.29 -9.26
CA LEU A 118 2.88 8.83 -8.98
C LEU A 118 3.09 8.75 -7.49
N TYR A 119 3.81 7.73 -7.08
CA TYR A 119 4.02 7.37 -5.66
C TYR A 119 5.45 6.95 -5.44
N ASP A 120 6.03 7.39 -4.34
CA ASP A 120 7.31 6.90 -3.86
C ASP A 120 7.10 6.00 -2.64
N VAL A 121 7.80 4.88 -2.60
CA VAL A 121 7.81 3.96 -1.46
C VAL A 121 9.25 3.78 -0.98
N TYR A 122 9.46 4.07 0.29
CA TYR A 122 10.72 3.82 0.97
C TYR A 122 10.56 2.61 1.88
N LEU A 123 11.36 1.58 1.60
CA LEU A 123 11.32 0.31 2.32
C LEU A 123 12.56 0.20 3.20
N ALA A 124 12.37 0.09 4.50
CA ALA A 124 13.45 0.05 5.47
C ALA A 124 13.21 -1.03 6.54
N ASP A 125 14.29 -1.51 7.14
CA ASP A 125 14.22 -2.31 8.35
C ASP A 125 13.68 -1.45 9.51
N GLU A 126 12.65 -1.96 10.22
CA GLU A 126 11.95 -1.19 11.26
C GLU A 126 12.87 -0.84 12.43
N GLU A 127 13.75 -1.75 12.82
CA GLU A 127 14.60 -1.58 14.00
C GLU A 127 15.86 -0.77 13.71
N SER A 128 16.59 -1.13 12.65
CA SER A 128 17.85 -0.49 12.31
C SER A 128 17.70 0.80 11.50
N GLY A 129 16.58 0.96 10.79
CA GLY A 129 16.38 2.04 9.82
C GLY A 129 17.15 1.86 8.51
N GLU A 130 17.83 0.72 8.30
CA GLU A 130 18.57 0.44 7.07
C GLU A 130 17.63 0.45 5.87
N MET A 131 17.94 1.25 4.84
CA MET A 131 17.17 1.30 3.61
C MET A 131 17.37 0.02 2.79
N ILE A 132 16.29 -0.73 2.57
CA ILE A 132 16.29 -2.00 1.86
C ILE A 132 15.99 -1.81 0.38
N ALA A 133 15.00 -0.97 0.05
CA ALA A 133 14.65 -0.67 -1.33
C ALA A 133 13.92 0.67 -1.46
N ILE A 134 13.95 1.23 -2.67
CA ILE A 134 13.15 2.39 -3.07
C ILE A 134 12.34 1.99 -4.30
N VAL A 135 11.06 2.36 -4.32
CA VAL A 135 10.16 2.08 -5.42
C VAL A 135 9.48 3.36 -5.90
N HIS A 136 9.44 3.54 -7.22
CA HIS A 136 8.65 4.56 -7.89
C HIS A 136 7.51 3.88 -8.61
N GLY A 137 6.26 4.09 -8.14
CA GLY A 137 5.08 3.46 -8.66
C GLY A 137 4.18 4.44 -9.42
N ARG A 138 3.50 3.94 -10.46
CA ARG A 138 2.45 4.67 -11.16
C ARG A 138 1.14 3.91 -11.06
N MET A 139 0.09 4.65 -10.68
CA MET A 139 -1.28 4.16 -10.63
C MET A 139 -2.11 4.71 -11.77
N ARG A 140 -3.02 3.87 -12.26
CA ARG A 140 -4.11 4.26 -13.16
C ARG A 140 -5.44 4.11 -12.43
N PHE A 141 -6.18 5.20 -12.28
CA PHE A 141 -7.52 5.18 -11.68
C PHE A 141 -8.55 4.75 -12.72
N ILE A 142 -9.30 3.69 -12.39
CA ILE A 142 -10.29 3.08 -13.29
C ILE A 142 -11.73 3.48 -12.96
N GLY A 143 -11.93 4.18 -11.85
CA GLY A 143 -13.24 4.61 -11.37
C GLY A 143 -13.96 3.55 -10.52
N GLY A 144 -15.06 3.96 -9.91
CA GLY A 144 -15.79 3.17 -8.92
C GLY A 144 -15.16 3.25 -7.52
N ASP A 145 -15.97 3.03 -6.51
CA ASP A 145 -15.57 3.12 -5.11
C ASP A 145 -14.75 1.91 -4.66
N VAL A 146 -13.71 2.14 -3.87
CA VAL A 146 -12.95 1.07 -3.19
C VAL A 146 -13.86 0.33 -2.22
N ILE A 147 -14.51 1.08 -1.31
CA ILE A 147 -15.55 0.53 -0.43
C ILE A 147 -16.87 0.61 -1.19
N PRO A 148 -17.50 -0.53 -1.55
CA PRO A 148 -18.77 -0.51 -2.24
C PRO A 148 -19.84 0.21 -1.42
N ALA A 149 -20.72 0.97 -2.09
CA ALA A 149 -21.92 1.48 -1.45
C ALA A 149 -22.74 0.30 -0.90
N GLN A 150 -23.25 0.43 0.32
CA GLN A 150 -24.15 -0.59 0.86
C GLN A 150 -25.40 -0.64 -0.02
N SER A 151 -25.69 -1.82 -0.56
CA SER A 151 -26.97 -2.08 -1.21
C SER A 151 -28.03 -2.16 -0.12
N ASP A 152 -29.03 -1.29 -0.20
CA ASP A 152 -30.24 -1.39 0.61
C ASP A 152 -30.96 -2.73 0.37
#